data_2be8fd5bb5638b882dab348f41f4154a
#
_entry.id   2be8fd5bb5638b882dab348f41f4154a
#
_cell.length_a   1.000
_cell.length_b   1.000
_cell.length_c   1.000
_cell.angle_alpha   90.00
_cell.angle_beta   90.00
_cell.angle_gamma   90.00
#
_symmetry.space_group_name_H-M   'P 1'
#
loop_
_entity.id
_entity.type
_entity.pdbx_description
1 polymer ?
#
loop_
_entity_poly.entity_id
_entity_poly.type
_entity_poly.pdbx_seq_one_letter_code
_entity_poly.pdbx_strand_id
1 'polypeptide(L)'
;MSDFMTKKYDVLAIDFETATNNNYSACSVAVALIKDLEIIDSHYWLIQPPHNRYSAANTAIHGLSSSDTRDALQFPDIWPELQTLIRSSAFVSAHNAQFDMSVLHEVLHYYQLPIEDFSYFDSINYSTKACAGERIPSGLKERCQRFNIIIEEHHNALSDALACGKLIIAATKEKNKTSSLEYLNAYSTVTSKKFSELKASKFFKKPSTSTANFNRVDLNQINAIQENSQLSHPDFSEKSFVFTGEFKKAKDELMQAVVERGGIIKSAVSGKTDYVVEGVQDLSIVGADGFSSKQRKARELIAKGSNLTLLTEKQLEELL
;
A
#
# COMPACT_ATOMS: atom_id res chain seq x y z
N MET A 1 -30.02 -3.76 18.05
CA MET A 1 -29.86 -2.28 18.23
C MET A 1 -29.40 -1.87 19.63
N SER A 2 -29.78 -2.61 20.71
CA SER A 2 -29.39 -2.27 22.09
C SER A 2 -27.89 -2.40 22.39
N ASP A 3 -27.16 -3.28 21.70
CA ASP A 3 -25.77 -3.60 22.02
C ASP A 3 -24.76 -2.49 21.63
N PHE A 4 -25.06 -1.72 20.60
CA PHE A 4 -24.18 -0.60 20.15
C PHE A 4 -24.21 0.62 21.06
N MET A 5 -25.30 0.87 21.78
CA MET A 5 -25.44 2.03 22.67
C MET A 5 -24.70 1.88 24.00
N THR A 6 -24.25 0.67 24.34
CA THR A 6 -23.52 0.38 25.58
C THR A 6 -22.01 0.38 25.41
N LYS A 7 -21.52 0.51 24.17
CA LYS A 7 -20.08 0.51 23.88
C LYS A 7 -19.41 1.79 24.35
N LYS A 8 -18.19 1.65 24.89
CA LYS A 8 -17.40 2.76 25.39
C LYS A 8 -17.03 3.73 24.26
N TYR A 9 -16.74 3.19 23.07
CA TYR A 9 -16.34 3.94 21.88
C TYR A 9 -17.32 3.73 20.73
N ASP A 10 -17.53 4.75 19.92
CA ASP A 10 -18.39 4.65 18.73
C ASP A 10 -17.62 4.01 17.58
N VAL A 11 -16.36 4.39 17.38
CA VAL A 11 -15.47 3.84 16.35
C VAL A 11 -14.06 3.72 16.89
N LEU A 12 -13.39 2.63 16.54
CA LEU A 12 -11.95 2.45 16.63
C LEU A 12 -11.40 2.53 15.21
N ALA A 13 -10.69 3.61 14.87
CA ALA A 13 -9.94 3.70 13.63
C ALA A 13 -8.58 3.01 13.83
N ILE A 14 -8.21 2.09 12.93
CA ILE A 14 -6.98 1.28 13.02
C ILE A 14 -6.15 1.43 11.75
N ASP A 15 -4.83 1.36 11.91
CA ASP A 15 -3.88 1.33 10.82
C ASP A 15 -2.70 0.41 11.16
N PHE A 16 -2.28 -0.41 10.19
CA PHE A 16 -1.16 -1.34 10.32
C PHE A 16 -0.05 -1.04 9.33
N GLU A 17 1.20 -1.14 9.80
CA GLU A 17 2.35 -1.27 8.92
C GLU A 17 2.87 -2.71 8.91
N THR A 18 3.35 -3.17 7.75
CA THR A 18 3.87 -4.52 7.57
C THR A 18 5.34 -4.50 7.15
N ALA A 19 6.14 -5.35 7.77
CA ALA A 19 7.57 -5.49 7.50
C ALA A 19 7.86 -6.07 6.10
N THR A 20 6.94 -6.86 5.57
CA THR A 20 7.04 -7.51 4.24
C THR A 20 5.69 -7.50 3.55
N ASN A 21 5.64 -8.00 2.31
CA ASN A 21 4.37 -8.17 1.58
C ASN A 21 3.43 -9.25 2.17
N ASN A 22 3.89 -10.01 3.17
CA ASN A 22 3.04 -10.99 3.87
C ASN A 22 2.20 -10.29 4.94
N ASN A 23 0.91 -10.44 4.91
CA ASN A 23 0.01 -9.74 5.84
C ASN A 23 0.18 -10.17 7.31
N TYR A 24 0.78 -11.33 7.60
CA TYR A 24 1.12 -11.72 8.97
C TYR A 24 2.34 -10.98 9.55
N SER A 25 3.05 -10.15 8.75
CA SER A 25 4.29 -9.48 9.17
C SER A 25 4.06 -8.07 9.74
N ALA A 26 2.99 -7.86 10.50
CA ALA A 26 2.75 -6.58 11.15
C ALA A 26 3.97 -6.13 11.96
N CYS A 27 4.44 -4.89 11.73
CA CYS A 27 5.56 -4.28 12.43
C CYS A 27 5.19 -3.06 13.26
N SER A 28 4.02 -2.49 13.04
CA SER A 28 3.36 -1.57 13.96
C SER A 28 1.86 -1.62 13.78
N VAL A 29 1.13 -1.18 14.80
CA VAL A 29 -0.30 -0.93 14.74
C VAL A 29 -0.64 0.28 15.59
N ALA A 30 -1.59 1.07 15.13
CA ALA A 30 -2.12 2.16 15.91
C ALA A 30 -3.65 2.19 15.85
N VAL A 31 -4.25 2.78 16.88
CA VAL A 31 -5.68 3.01 16.94
C VAL A 31 -5.98 4.43 17.40
N ALA A 32 -7.06 5.01 16.86
CA ALA A 32 -7.69 6.22 17.36
C ALA A 32 -9.11 5.90 17.82
N LEU A 33 -9.45 6.25 19.04
CA LEU A 33 -10.72 5.93 19.69
C LEU A 33 -11.65 7.12 19.65
N ILE A 34 -12.78 6.94 18.98
CA ILE A 34 -13.76 8.00 18.73
C ILE A 34 -14.98 7.80 19.61
N LYS A 35 -15.38 8.88 20.28
CA LYS A 35 -16.62 8.99 21.03
C LYS A 35 -17.24 10.37 20.80
N ASP A 36 -18.55 10.39 20.54
CA ASP A 36 -19.32 11.65 20.38
C ASP A 36 -18.68 12.61 19.36
N LEU A 37 -18.18 12.08 18.24
CA LEU A 37 -17.49 12.81 17.18
C LEU A 37 -16.22 13.55 17.63
N GLU A 38 -15.52 13.00 18.61
CA GLU A 38 -14.19 13.44 19.06
C GLU A 38 -13.25 12.24 19.19
N ILE A 39 -11.97 12.44 18.90
CA ILE A 39 -10.93 11.46 19.22
C ILE A 39 -10.59 11.67 20.69
N ILE A 40 -10.90 10.69 21.53
CA ILE A 40 -10.73 10.81 22.99
C ILE A 40 -9.49 10.09 23.50
N ASP A 41 -8.93 9.16 22.69
CA ASP A 41 -7.72 8.43 23.05
C ASP A 41 -7.06 7.86 21.78
N SER A 42 -5.78 7.49 21.87
CA SER A 42 -5.06 6.81 20.80
C SER A 42 -3.93 5.97 21.37
N HIS A 43 -3.66 4.84 20.75
CA HIS A 43 -2.58 3.94 21.16
C HIS A 43 -1.73 3.58 19.94
N TYR A 44 -0.44 3.35 20.17
CA TYR A 44 0.52 2.88 19.19
C TYR A 44 1.37 1.77 19.78
N TRP A 45 1.53 0.69 19.04
CA TRP A 45 2.44 -0.40 19.38
C TRP A 45 3.41 -0.64 18.23
N LEU A 46 4.69 -0.57 18.57
CA LEU A 46 5.74 -1.12 17.74
C LEU A 46 5.76 -2.63 17.95
N ILE A 47 5.86 -3.41 16.87
CA ILE A 47 5.73 -4.87 16.89
C ILE A 47 6.97 -5.49 16.29
N GLN A 48 7.58 -6.46 16.97
CA GLN A 48 8.57 -7.32 16.36
C GLN A 48 7.87 -8.33 15.45
N PRO A 49 8.00 -8.20 14.11
CA PRO A 49 7.37 -9.15 13.19
C PRO A 49 8.04 -10.52 13.25
N PRO A 50 7.39 -11.60 12.78
CA PRO A 50 7.98 -12.93 12.73
C PRO A 50 9.37 -12.92 12.10
N HIS A 51 10.35 -13.53 12.80
CA HIS A 51 11.76 -13.57 12.39
C HIS A 51 12.44 -12.21 12.25
N ASN A 52 11.80 -11.13 12.62
CA ASN A 52 12.27 -9.73 12.50
C ASN A 52 12.83 -9.42 11.09
N ARG A 53 12.14 -9.90 10.03
CA ARG A 53 12.54 -9.71 8.63
C ARG A 53 11.77 -8.59 7.98
N TYR A 54 12.48 -7.75 7.23
CA TYR A 54 11.95 -6.60 6.51
C TYR A 54 12.27 -6.69 5.01
N SER A 55 11.38 -6.22 4.17
CA SER A 55 11.69 -5.93 2.77
C SER A 55 12.09 -4.47 2.63
N ALA A 56 13.07 -4.18 1.78
CA ALA A 56 13.50 -2.81 1.50
C ALA A 56 12.33 -1.93 1.01
N ALA A 57 11.41 -2.52 0.24
CA ALA A 57 10.25 -1.80 -0.30
C ALA A 57 9.28 -1.34 0.81
N ASN A 58 9.05 -2.15 1.84
CA ASN A 58 8.18 -1.79 2.96
C ASN A 58 8.88 -0.76 3.86
N THR A 59 10.16 -0.98 4.18
CA THR A 59 10.97 0.00 4.93
C THR A 59 11.00 1.37 4.25
N ALA A 60 11.10 1.42 2.92
CA ALA A 60 11.06 2.68 2.17
C ALA A 60 9.71 3.41 2.27
N ILE A 61 8.62 2.72 2.60
CA ILE A 61 7.28 3.30 2.77
C ILE A 61 7.13 3.92 4.17
N HIS A 62 7.35 3.14 5.22
CA HIS A 62 7.03 3.54 6.61
C HIS A 62 8.27 3.83 7.47
N GLY A 63 9.49 3.66 6.94
CA GLY A 63 10.74 3.99 7.62
C GLY A 63 11.20 2.96 8.66
N LEU A 64 10.37 2.03 9.10
CA LEU A 64 10.72 1.04 10.12
C LEU A 64 11.62 -0.07 9.55
N SER A 65 12.53 -0.54 10.38
CA SER A 65 13.50 -1.59 10.06
C SER A 65 13.61 -2.63 11.17
N SER A 66 14.38 -3.67 10.95
CA SER A 66 14.64 -4.70 11.96
C SER A 66 15.41 -4.19 13.19
N SER A 67 16.11 -3.06 13.08
CA SER A 67 16.76 -2.43 14.22
C SER A 67 15.76 -1.77 15.16
N ASP A 68 14.69 -1.18 14.60
CA ASP A 68 13.67 -0.44 15.35
C ASP A 68 12.79 -1.38 16.16
N THR A 69 12.53 -2.57 15.62
CA THR A 69 11.64 -3.56 16.26
C THR A 69 12.34 -4.70 16.97
N ARG A 70 13.68 -4.64 17.11
CA ARG A 70 14.48 -5.71 17.72
C ARG A 70 14.01 -6.07 19.12
N ASP A 71 13.73 -5.06 19.93
CA ASP A 71 13.36 -5.19 21.33
C ASP A 71 11.87 -4.89 21.56
N ALA A 72 11.08 -4.80 20.48
CA ALA A 72 9.64 -4.59 20.56
C ALA A 72 8.90 -5.88 20.97
N LEU A 73 7.72 -5.71 21.54
CA LEU A 73 6.81 -6.81 21.85
C LEU A 73 6.37 -7.53 20.56
N GLN A 74 6.05 -8.81 20.67
CA GLN A 74 5.40 -9.54 19.57
C GLN A 74 3.89 -9.32 19.61
N PHE A 75 3.21 -9.60 18.50
CA PHE A 75 1.77 -9.38 18.41
C PHE A 75 0.93 -10.09 19.51
N PRO A 76 1.26 -11.33 19.93
CA PRO A 76 0.56 -11.98 21.05
C PRO A 76 0.57 -11.19 22.36
N ASP A 77 1.64 -10.41 22.59
CA ASP A 77 1.79 -9.65 23.83
C ASP A 77 0.89 -8.40 23.86
N ILE A 78 0.63 -7.80 22.68
CA ILE A 78 -0.22 -6.61 22.56
C ILE A 78 -1.69 -6.95 22.30
N TRP A 79 -1.95 -8.15 21.80
CA TRP A 79 -3.30 -8.57 21.39
C TRP A 79 -4.36 -8.43 22.49
N PRO A 80 -4.12 -8.82 23.77
CA PRO A 80 -5.13 -8.68 24.82
C PRO A 80 -5.62 -7.24 25.01
N GLU A 81 -4.73 -6.25 24.89
CA GLU A 81 -5.08 -4.85 25.00
C GLU A 81 -5.87 -4.39 23.74
N LEU A 82 -5.35 -4.63 22.56
CA LEU A 82 -6.02 -4.31 21.29
C LEU A 82 -7.39 -4.97 21.19
N GLN A 83 -7.51 -6.25 21.57
CA GLN A 83 -8.78 -6.99 21.61
C GLN A 83 -9.79 -6.30 22.54
N THR A 84 -9.34 -5.83 23.70
CA THR A 84 -10.21 -5.13 24.66
C THR A 84 -10.74 -3.84 24.07
N LEU A 85 -9.91 -3.07 23.35
CA LEU A 85 -10.33 -1.84 22.66
C LEU A 85 -11.31 -2.13 21.54
N ILE A 86 -11.07 -3.18 20.73
CA ILE A 86 -11.99 -3.63 19.68
C ILE A 86 -13.35 -4.01 20.28
N ARG A 87 -13.37 -4.82 21.34
CA ARG A 87 -14.60 -5.22 22.05
C ARG A 87 -15.36 -4.03 22.64
N SER A 88 -14.65 -3.00 23.05
CA SER A 88 -15.23 -1.79 23.65
C SER A 88 -15.75 -0.80 22.59
N SER A 89 -15.54 -1.06 21.32
CA SER A 89 -15.95 -0.21 20.21
C SER A 89 -17.18 -0.76 19.49
N ALA A 90 -18.07 0.13 19.05
CA ALA A 90 -19.25 -0.27 18.27
C ALA A 90 -18.85 -0.71 16.85
N PHE A 91 -17.89 -0.03 16.26
CA PHE A 91 -17.34 -0.35 14.94
C PHE A 91 -15.81 -0.23 14.95
N VAL A 92 -15.18 -1.00 14.08
CA VAL A 92 -13.79 -0.79 13.66
C VAL A 92 -13.80 -0.14 12.28
N SER A 93 -12.85 0.74 11.98
CA SER A 93 -12.69 1.30 10.65
C SER A 93 -11.20 1.45 10.31
N ALA A 94 -10.88 1.36 9.02
CA ALA A 94 -9.56 1.66 8.51
C ALA A 94 -9.67 2.36 7.15
N HIS A 95 -8.60 2.94 6.68
CA HIS A 95 -8.56 3.50 5.34
C HIS A 95 -8.06 2.44 4.35
N ASN A 96 -8.92 1.98 3.44
CA ASN A 96 -8.75 0.74 2.67
C ASN A 96 -8.82 -0.50 3.60
N ALA A 97 -9.88 -0.59 4.37
CA ALA A 97 -10.07 -1.56 5.45
C ALA A 97 -9.84 -3.04 5.05
N GLN A 98 -9.89 -3.38 3.76
CA GLN A 98 -9.54 -4.73 3.29
C GLN A 98 -8.10 -5.09 3.63
N PHE A 99 -7.17 -4.13 3.60
CA PHE A 99 -5.78 -4.35 3.96
C PHE A 99 -5.63 -4.61 5.46
N ASP A 100 -6.03 -3.67 6.30
CA ASP A 100 -5.84 -3.77 7.75
C ASP A 100 -6.58 -4.96 8.37
N MET A 101 -7.79 -5.23 7.89
CA MET A 101 -8.54 -6.41 8.32
C MET A 101 -7.85 -7.70 7.87
N SER A 102 -7.24 -7.73 6.68
CA SER A 102 -6.46 -8.90 6.25
C SER A 102 -5.18 -9.07 7.06
N VAL A 103 -4.49 -7.97 7.41
CA VAL A 103 -3.33 -8.01 8.31
C VAL A 103 -3.72 -8.57 9.66
N LEU A 104 -4.75 -8.03 10.29
CA LEU A 104 -5.24 -8.51 11.57
C LEU A 104 -5.62 -10.00 11.53
N HIS A 105 -6.35 -10.42 10.49
CA HIS A 105 -6.75 -11.81 10.30
C HIS A 105 -5.54 -12.75 10.17
N GLU A 106 -4.59 -12.41 9.30
CA GLU A 106 -3.44 -13.27 9.03
C GLU A 106 -2.45 -13.31 10.21
N VAL A 107 -2.31 -12.22 10.97
CA VAL A 107 -1.52 -12.20 12.21
C VAL A 107 -2.16 -13.09 13.28
N LEU A 108 -3.48 -12.96 13.50
CA LEU A 108 -4.21 -13.82 14.43
C LEU A 108 -4.09 -15.30 14.04
N HIS A 109 -4.20 -15.60 12.75
CA HIS A 109 -4.05 -16.95 12.23
C HIS A 109 -2.61 -17.48 12.41
N TYR A 110 -1.59 -16.67 12.11
CA TYR A 110 -0.19 -17.05 12.24
C TYR A 110 0.18 -17.43 13.69
N TYR A 111 -0.27 -16.62 14.65
CA TYR A 111 -0.02 -16.86 16.08
C TYR A 111 -1.07 -17.76 16.75
N GLN A 112 -2.04 -18.29 16.01
CA GLN A 112 -3.12 -19.14 16.52
C GLN A 112 -3.92 -18.48 17.65
N LEU A 113 -4.12 -17.16 17.55
CA LEU A 113 -4.88 -16.37 18.51
C LEU A 113 -6.39 -16.44 18.21
N PRO A 114 -7.26 -16.30 19.22
CA PRO A 114 -8.70 -16.33 19.01
C PRO A 114 -9.14 -15.15 18.14
N ILE A 115 -9.98 -15.46 17.14
CA ILE A 115 -10.57 -14.46 16.26
C ILE A 115 -11.86 -13.93 16.93
N GLU A 116 -11.92 -12.62 17.11
CA GLU A 116 -13.10 -11.92 17.56
C GLU A 116 -14.00 -11.54 16.37
N ASP A 117 -15.30 -11.60 16.56
CA ASP A 117 -16.23 -11.06 15.57
C ASP A 117 -16.68 -9.66 15.96
N PHE A 118 -16.48 -8.73 15.05
CA PHE A 118 -16.89 -7.34 15.18
C PHE A 118 -17.36 -6.79 13.84
N SER A 119 -18.05 -5.66 13.88
CA SER A 119 -18.43 -4.96 12.65
C SER A 119 -17.40 -3.93 12.26
N TYR A 120 -17.05 -3.87 10.98
CA TYR A 120 -16.13 -2.87 10.44
C TYR A 120 -16.65 -2.20 9.17
N PHE A 121 -16.15 -1.02 8.86
CA PHE A 121 -16.42 -0.32 7.60
C PHE A 121 -15.16 0.36 7.06
N ASP A 122 -15.20 0.68 5.77
CA ASP A 122 -14.09 1.34 5.08
C ASP A 122 -14.32 2.85 5.04
N SER A 123 -13.35 3.64 5.53
CA SER A 123 -13.40 5.09 5.54
C SER A 123 -13.39 5.70 4.13
N ILE A 124 -12.90 4.98 3.10
CA ILE A 124 -13.00 5.39 1.70
C ILE A 124 -14.48 5.49 1.29
N ASN A 125 -15.25 4.43 1.48
CA ASN A 125 -16.67 4.40 1.13
C ASN A 125 -17.47 5.39 1.98
N TYR A 126 -17.12 5.48 3.26
CA TYR A 126 -17.73 6.39 4.21
C TYR A 126 -17.55 7.85 3.76
N SER A 127 -16.33 8.30 3.51
CA SER A 127 -16.04 9.66 3.04
C SER A 127 -16.51 9.94 1.62
N THR A 128 -16.54 8.93 0.72
CA THR A 128 -17.11 9.08 -0.62
C THR A 128 -18.58 9.51 -0.57
N LYS A 129 -19.34 8.95 0.37
CA LYS A 129 -20.74 9.38 0.57
C LYS A 129 -20.86 10.81 1.03
N ALA A 130 -19.94 11.28 1.88
CA ALA A 130 -19.92 12.68 2.31
C ALA A 130 -19.59 13.63 1.15
N CYS A 131 -18.70 13.22 0.26
CA CYS A 131 -18.27 13.98 -0.92
C CYS A 131 -19.11 13.68 -2.17
N ALA A 132 -20.39 13.35 -2.04
CA ALA A 132 -21.24 12.98 -3.19
C ALA A 132 -21.26 14.08 -4.26
N GLY A 133 -20.91 13.68 -5.50
CA GLY A 133 -20.78 14.60 -6.66
C GLY A 133 -19.35 15.08 -6.92
N GLU A 134 -18.41 14.83 -6.02
CA GLU A 134 -17.01 15.17 -6.18
C GLU A 134 -16.19 13.95 -6.64
N ARG A 135 -15.18 14.17 -7.51
CA ARG A 135 -14.21 13.14 -7.88
C ARG A 135 -12.97 13.31 -7.01
N ILE A 136 -12.90 12.55 -5.91
CA ILE A 136 -11.75 12.57 -5.00
C ILE A 136 -11.03 11.22 -5.10
N PRO A 137 -9.71 11.20 -5.26
CA PRO A 137 -8.93 9.97 -5.21
C PRO A 137 -9.18 9.18 -3.93
N SER A 138 -8.91 7.88 -3.95
CA SER A 138 -9.14 7.02 -2.79
C SER A 138 -8.09 7.15 -1.70
N GLY A 139 -6.97 7.81 -1.95
CA GLY A 139 -5.88 7.97 -0.99
C GLY A 139 -6.31 8.78 0.25
N LEU A 140 -5.75 8.39 1.41
CA LEU A 140 -6.04 9.05 2.68
C LEU A 140 -5.68 10.54 2.64
N LYS A 141 -4.52 10.87 2.07
CA LYS A 141 -4.02 12.24 1.94
C LYS A 141 -4.99 13.15 1.18
N GLU A 142 -5.43 12.73 0.00
CA GLU A 142 -6.33 13.52 -0.84
C GLU A 142 -7.70 13.71 -0.20
N ARG A 143 -8.20 12.68 0.50
CA ARG A 143 -9.46 12.77 1.24
C ARG A 143 -9.34 13.69 2.45
N CYS A 144 -8.26 13.59 3.20
CA CYS A 144 -7.98 14.50 4.32
C CYS A 144 -7.84 15.95 3.84
N GLN A 145 -7.19 16.21 2.72
CA GLN A 145 -7.10 17.54 2.12
C GLN A 145 -8.49 18.13 1.81
N ARG A 146 -9.42 17.34 1.28
CA ARG A 146 -10.80 17.77 1.02
C ARG A 146 -11.50 18.28 2.28
N PHE A 147 -11.19 17.72 3.44
CA PHE A 147 -11.76 18.09 4.73
C PHE A 147 -10.86 19.01 5.57
N ASN A 148 -9.78 19.58 5.00
CA ASN A 148 -8.78 20.39 5.69
C ASN A 148 -8.13 19.68 6.89
N ILE A 149 -7.95 18.37 6.80
CA ILE A 149 -7.28 17.56 7.80
C ILE A 149 -5.79 17.48 7.45
N ILE A 150 -4.94 17.88 8.38
CA ILE A 150 -3.48 17.80 8.23
C ILE A 150 -3.03 16.41 8.71
N ILE A 151 -2.22 15.73 7.87
CA ILE A 151 -1.49 14.50 8.22
C ILE A 151 -0.06 14.93 8.49
N GLU A 152 0.45 14.68 9.69
CA GLU A 152 1.81 15.10 10.08
C GLU A 152 2.88 14.23 9.40
N GLU A 153 2.75 12.91 9.48
CA GLU A 153 3.65 11.94 8.87
C GLU A 153 2.83 10.86 8.17
N HIS A 154 2.82 10.86 6.85
CA HIS A 154 2.14 9.81 6.08
C HIS A 154 2.96 8.53 6.10
N HIS A 155 2.28 7.37 6.20
CA HIS A 155 2.87 6.04 6.45
C HIS A 155 3.49 5.87 7.85
N ASN A 156 3.00 6.62 8.80
CA ASN A 156 3.16 6.36 10.23
C ASN A 156 1.80 5.88 10.76
N ALA A 157 1.74 4.66 11.30
CA ALA A 157 0.47 4.05 11.67
C ALA A 157 -0.37 4.93 12.61
N LEU A 158 0.26 5.64 13.57
CA LEU A 158 -0.49 6.53 14.47
C LEU A 158 -1.05 7.75 13.74
N SER A 159 -0.25 8.38 12.89
CA SER A 159 -0.68 9.53 12.10
C SER A 159 -1.83 9.14 11.16
N ASP A 160 -1.75 7.97 10.52
CA ASP A 160 -2.76 7.51 9.57
C ASP A 160 -4.04 7.02 10.27
N ALA A 161 -3.95 6.37 11.44
CA ALA A 161 -5.12 6.04 12.27
C ALA A 161 -5.85 7.30 12.78
N LEU A 162 -5.11 8.31 13.24
CA LEU A 162 -5.66 9.62 13.64
C LEU A 162 -6.31 10.35 12.46
N ALA A 163 -5.67 10.34 11.29
CA ALA A 163 -6.20 10.93 10.07
C ALA A 163 -7.48 10.22 9.61
N CYS A 164 -7.51 8.89 9.65
CA CYS A 164 -8.71 8.09 9.39
C CYS A 164 -9.85 8.45 10.35
N GLY A 165 -9.57 8.57 11.65
CA GLY A 165 -10.53 8.98 12.65
C GLY A 165 -11.08 10.39 12.39
N LYS A 166 -10.22 11.36 12.14
CA LYS A 166 -10.61 12.75 11.78
C LYS A 166 -11.46 12.78 10.52
N LEU A 167 -11.12 11.95 9.52
CA LEU A 167 -11.88 11.83 8.26
C LEU A 167 -13.31 11.32 8.51
N ILE A 168 -13.48 10.31 9.36
CA ILE A 168 -14.79 9.77 9.75
C ILE A 168 -15.63 10.85 10.44
N ILE A 169 -15.04 11.56 11.39
CA ILE A 169 -15.71 12.65 12.12
C ILE A 169 -16.14 13.77 11.15
N ALA A 170 -15.25 14.23 10.30
CA ALA A 170 -15.51 15.28 9.33
C ALA A 170 -16.61 14.88 8.34
N ALA A 171 -16.56 13.65 7.81
CA ALA A 171 -17.57 13.11 6.91
C ALA A 171 -18.96 13.00 7.58
N THR A 172 -18.99 12.65 8.87
CA THR A 172 -20.23 12.58 9.66
C THR A 172 -20.84 13.97 9.83
N LYS A 173 -20.02 14.94 10.21
CA LYS A 173 -20.43 16.35 10.38
C LYS A 173 -20.90 16.99 9.08
N GLU A 174 -20.23 16.70 7.95
CA GLU A 174 -20.58 17.18 6.60
C GLU A 174 -22.02 16.79 6.21
N LYS A 175 -22.50 15.66 6.69
CA LYS A 175 -23.87 15.18 6.45
C LYS A 175 -24.84 15.50 7.59
N ASN A 176 -24.47 16.40 8.50
CA ASN A 176 -25.29 16.80 9.64
C ASN A 176 -25.78 15.59 10.48
N LYS A 177 -24.88 14.60 10.69
CA LYS A 177 -25.13 13.44 11.52
C LYS A 177 -24.48 13.59 12.89
N THR A 178 -25.12 13.04 13.91
CA THR A 178 -24.69 13.16 15.31
C THR A 178 -23.79 12.00 15.74
N SER A 179 -23.77 10.91 14.96
CA SER A 179 -22.93 9.74 15.24
C SER A 179 -22.64 8.94 13.98
N SER A 180 -21.57 8.11 14.03
CA SER A 180 -21.26 7.18 12.96
C SER A 180 -22.35 6.11 12.78
N LEU A 181 -23.04 5.71 13.84
CA LEU A 181 -24.17 4.79 13.76
C LEU A 181 -25.35 5.41 13.00
N GLU A 182 -25.69 6.66 13.29
CA GLU A 182 -26.72 7.39 12.55
C GLU A 182 -26.34 7.54 11.07
N TYR A 183 -25.07 7.82 10.79
CA TYR A 183 -24.55 7.92 9.42
C TYR A 183 -24.71 6.60 8.66
N LEU A 184 -24.25 5.48 9.23
CA LEU A 184 -24.35 4.16 8.61
C LEU A 184 -25.81 3.73 8.37
N ASN A 185 -26.70 4.04 9.31
CA ASN A 185 -28.13 3.75 9.17
C ASN A 185 -28.82 4.62 8.10
N ALA A 186 -28.35 5.85 7.90
CA ALA A 186 -28.93 6.77 6.93
C ALA A 186 -28.48 6.46 5.47
N TYR A 187 -27.37 5.77 5.30
CA TYR A 187 -26.77 5.59 3.99
C TYR A 187 -26.43 4.12 3.68
N SER A 188 -27.38 3.40 3.09
CA SER A 188 -27.24 1.97 2.75
C SER A 188 -26.08 1.65 1.79
N THR A 189 -25.52 2.65 1.09
CA THR A 189 -24.33 2.49 0.24
C THR A 189 -23.03 2.42 1.04
N VAL A 190 -23.06 2.80 2.32
CA VAL A 190 -21.92 2.67 3.24
C VAL A 190 -22.22 1.47 4.14
N THR A 191 -21.75 0.30 3.72
CA THR A 191 -22.03 -0.94 4.43
C THR A 191 -20.98 -1.25 5.47
N SER A 192 -21.41 -1.61 6.67
CA SER A 192 -20.56 -2.35 7.61
C SER A 192 -20.54 -3.84 7.25
N LYS A 193 -19.42 -4.49 7.51
CA LYS A 193 -19.20 -5.92 7.29
C LYS A 193 -18.84 -6.59 8.61
N LYS A 194 -19.03 -7.90 8.69
CA LYS A 194 -18.54 -8.69 9.81
C LYS A 194 -17.11 -9.17 9.56
N PHE A 195 -16.28 -9.11 10.59
CA PHE A 195 -14.90 -9.60 10.47
C PHE A 195 -14.85 -11.10 10.22
N SER A 196 -15.78 -11.87 10.76
CA SER A 196 -15.96 -13.29 10.50
C SER A 196 -16.28 -13.63 9.02
N GLU A 197 -16.81 -12.67 8.26
CA GLU A 197 -17.11 -12.83 6.82
C GLU A 197 -15.98 -12.34 5.91
N LEU A 198 -14.85 -11.90 6.50
CA LEU A 198 -13.73 -11.39 5.75
C LEU A 198 -13.10 -12.46 4.86
N LYS A 199 -12.99 -12.17 3.58
CA LYS A 199 -12.12 -12.91 2.67
C LYS A 199 -10.71 -12.32 2.75
N ALA A 200 -9.97 -12.73 3.77
CA ALA A 200 -8.63 -12.24 4.03
C ALA A 200 -7.67 -12.53 2.86
N SER A 201 -6.76 -11.61 2.60
CA SER A 201 -5.64 -11.80 1.68
C SER A 201 -4.41 -12.18 2.48
N LYS A 202 -3.69 -13.23 2.05
CA LYS A 202 -2.42 -13.64 2.69
C LYS A 202 -1.27 -12.70 2.34
N PHE A 203 -1.37 -12.04 1.19
CA PHE A 203 -0.36 -11.15 0.68
C PHE A 203 -1.00 -9.82 0.32
N PHE A 204 -0.24 -8.75 0.49
CA PHE A 204 -0.59 -7.48 -0.08
C PHE A 204 -0.69 -7.64 -1.60
N LYS A 205 -1.91 -7.67 -2.13
CA LYS A 205 -2.14 -7.63 -3.57
C LYS A 205 -1.84 -6.20 -4.02
N LYS A 206 -0.69 -5.98 -4.67
CA LYS A 206 -0.54 -4.76 -5.46
C LYS A 206 -1.80 -4.61 -6.30
N PRO A 207 -2.49 -3.45 -6.30
CA PRO A 207 -3.64 -3.25 -7.16
C PRO A 207 -3.25 -3.66 -8.57
N SER A 208 -4.08 -4.49 -9.22
CA SER A 208 -3.91 -4.82 -10.62
C SER A 208 -4.00 -3.51 -11.38
N THR A 209 -2.87 -3.03 -11.81
CA THR A 209 -2.58 -1.88 -12.65
C THR A 209 -3.77 -1.17 -13.30
N SER A 210 -4.37 -0.28 -12.56
CA SER A 210 -4.78 1.01 -13.08
C SER A 210 -4.61 1.99 -11.93
N THR A 211 -3.52 2.77 -11.94
CA THR A 211 -3.21 3.87 -11.00
C THR A 211 -2.65 3.52 -9.61
N ALA A 212 -1.63 2.70 -9.48
CA ALA A 212 -0.70 2.81 -8.36
C ALA A 212 0.56 3.54 -8.86
N ASN A 213 0.76 4.75 -8.39
CA ASN A 213 2.03 5.47 -8.47
C ASN A 213 3.04 4.82 -7.48
N PHE A 214 3.50 3.61 -7.77
CA PHE A 214 4.88 3.31 -7.45
C PHE A 214 5.71 4.22 -8.34
N ASN A 215 6.78 4.85 -7.86
CA ASN A 215 7.72 5.58 -8.70
C ASN A 215 7.65 5.08 -10.16
N ARG A 216 6.51 5.30 -10.78
CA ARG A 216 6.34 5.19 -12.21
C ARG A 216 7.14 6.38 -12.67
N VAL A 217 8.37 6.08 -12.96
CA VAL A 217 9.11 6.92 -13.86
C VAL A 217 8.10 7.28 -14.94
N ASP A 218 7.71 8.54 -14.98
CA ASP A 218 6.75 8.98 -15.98
C ASP A 218 7.45 8.84 -17.32
N LEU A 219 7.16 7.71 -18.00
CA LEU A 219 7.79 7.39 -19.27
C LEU A 219 7.53 8.49 -20.30
N ASN A 220 6.44 9.27 -20.13
CA ASN A 220 6.18 10.41 -21.00
C ASN A 220 7.13 11.57 -20.68
N GLN A 221 7.40 11.83 -19.40
CA GLN A 221 8.38 12.84 -18.99
C GLN A 221 9.80 12.42 -19.41
N ILE A 222 10.18 11.16 -19.19
CA ILE A 222 11.51 10.67 -19.61
C ILE A 222 11.63 10.66 -21.12
N ASN A 223 10.66 10.18 -21.86
CA ASN A 223 10.73 10.18 -23.32
C ASN A 223 10.62 11.61 -23.91
N ALA A 224 9.98 12.57 -23.22
CA ALA A 224 9.95 13.97 -23.62
C ALA A 224 11.32 14.67 -23.48
N ILE A 225 12.26 14.15 -22.70
CA ILE A 225 13.64 14.64 -22.63
C ILE A 225 14.31 14.49 -24.01
N GLN A 226 13.97 13.43 -24.75
CA GLN A 226 14.49 13.16 -26.09
C GLN A 226 14.12 14.25 -27.12
N GLU A 227 12.93 14.85 -27.01
CA GLU A 227 12.48 15.91 -27.93
C GLU A 227 13.22 17.23 -27.70
N ASN A 228 13.80 17.43 -26.53
CA ASN A 228 14.42 18.69 -26.10
C ASN A 228 15.95 18.65 -26.00
N SER A 229 16.60 17.49 -26.18
CA SER A 229 18.04 17.35 -26.07
C SER A 229 18.72 17.26 -27.44
N GLN A 230 19.77 18.06 -27.65
CA GLN A 230 20.73 17.79 -28.70
C GLN A 230 21.51 16.54 -28.27
N LEU A 231 21.13 15.40 -28.86
CA LEU A 231 21.71 14.08 -28.55
C LEU A 231 23.23 14.08 -28.82
N SER A 232 24.01 13.94 -27.75
CA SER A 232 25.47 13.88 -27.86
C SER A 232 25.98 12.47 -28.20
N HIS A 233 25.16 11.42 -28.11
CA HIS A 233 25.51 10.04 -28.42
C HIS A 233 24.32 9.25 -29.02
N PRO A 234 24.37 8.92 -30.34
CA PRO A 234 23.25 8.27 -31.05
C PRO A 234 23.17 6.73 -30.91
N ASP A 235 23.92 6.12 -29.95
CA ASP A 235 24.13 4.67 -29.91
C ASP A 235 22.86 3.84 -29.67
N PHE A 236 21.80 4.45 -29.10
CA PHE A 236 20.50 3.79 -28.83
C PHE A 236 19.36 4.34 -29.67
N SER A 237 19.64 5.06 -30.75
CA SER A 237 18.60 5.61 -31.63
C SER A 237 17.63 4.53 -32.09
N GLU A 238 16.32 4.77 -31.87
CA GLU A 238 15.21 3.88 -32.21
C GLU A 238 15.19 2.55 -31.42
N LYS A 239 16.10 2.30 -30.50
CA LYS A 239 16.12 1.08 -29.69
C LYS A 239 15.14 1.18 -28.53
N SER A 240 14.35 0.12 -28.33
CA SER A 240 13.38 0.04 -27.27
C SER A 240 13.88 -0.78 -26.08
N PHE A 241 13.74 -0.21 -24.88
CA PHE A 241 14.20 -0.80 -23.61
C PHE A 241 13.05 -1.06 -22.66
N VAL A 242 13.11 -2.19 -21.97
CA VAL A 242 12.19 -2.54 -20.88
C VAL A 242 13.01 -2.88 -19.64
N PHE A 243 12.70 -2.24 -18.52
CA PHE A 243 13.36 -2.48 -17.24
C PHE A 243 12.50 -3.36 -16.34
N THR A 244 13.14 -4.33 -15.64
CA THR A 244 12.45 -5.24 -14.71
C THR A 244 13.34 -5.59 -13.52
N GLY A 245 12.77 -5.63 -12.32
CA GLY A 245 13.51 -5.87 -11.08
C GLY A 245 13.99 -4.59 -10.40
N GLU A 246 14.78 -4.77 -9.34
CA GLU A 246 15.43 -3.71 -8.56
C GLU A 246 16.88 -3.55 -9.01
N PHE A 247 17.37 -2.32 -9.04
CA PHE A 247 18.68 -1.94 -9.50
C PHE A 247 19.46 -1.32 -8.34
N LYS A 248 20.78 -1.37 -8.38
CA LYS A 248 21.65 -0.71 -7.40
C LYS A 248 21.58 0.80 -7.52
N LYS A 249 21.56 1.32 -8.76
CA LYS A 249 21.30 2.72 -9.05
C LYS A 249 19.79 2.98 -9.09
N ALA A 250 19.40 4.23 -8.93
CA ALA A 250 18.01 4.63 -9.10
C ALA A 250 17.56 4.29 -10.53
N LYS A 251 16.41 3.62 -10.64
CA LYS A 251 15.91 3.11 -11.91
C LYS A 251 15.59 4.20 -12.92
N ASP A 252 15.14 5.34 -12.44
CA ASP A 252 14.89 6.56 -13.23
C ASP A 252 16.17 7.14 -13.79
N GLU A 253 17.27 7.16 -13.04
CA GLU A 253 18.59 7.59 -13.53
C GLU A 253 19.09 6.71 -14.70
N LEU A 254 18.96 5.39 -14.57
CA LEU A 254 19.34 4.45 -15.63
C LEU A 254 18.45 4.62 -16.88
N MET A 255 17.15 4.83 -16.69
CA MET A 255 16.21 5.09 -17.79
C MET A 255 16.51 6.42 -18.47
N GLN A 256 16.80 7.47 -17.72
CA GLN A 256 17.15 8.78 -18.24
C GLN A 256 18.43 8.70 -19.09
N ALA A 257 19.47 8.01 -18.59
CA ALA A 257 20.72 7.82 -19.34
C ALA A 257 20.54 7.09 -20.67
N VAL A 258 19.60 6.12 -20.73
CA VAL A 258 19.22 5.44 -21.98
C VAL A 258 18.53 6.42 -22.96
N VAL A 259 17.61 7.26 -22.46
CA VAL A 259 16.88 8.23 -23.29
C VAL A 259 17.77 9.33 -23.79
N GLU A 260 18.72 9.82 -22.99
CA GLU A 260 19.74 10.81 -23.40
C GLU A 260 20.61 10.30 -24.56
N ARG A 261 20.68 8.98 -24.76
CA ARG A 261 21.36 8.33 -25.89
C ARG A 261 20.41 7.89 -27.02
N GLY A 262 19.18 8.39 -27.03
CA GLY A 262 18.21 8.13 -28.10
C GLY A 262 17.35 6.87 -27.93
N GLY A 263 17.50 6.15 -26.80
CA GLY A 263 16.69 4.95 -26.51
C GLY A 263 15.26 5.28 -26.10
N ILE A 264 14.33 4.37 -26.36
CA ILE A 264 12.91 4.51 -26.06
C ILE A 264 12.53 3.55 -24.93
N ILE A 265 12.02 4.07 -23.82
CA ILE A 265 11.59 3.24 -22.69
C ILE A 265 10.15 2.75 -22.89
N LYS A 266 9.94 1.44 -22.76
CA LYS A 266 8.63 0.78 -22.85
C LYS A 266 8.25 0.12 -21.53
N SER A 267 6.95 0.08 -21.25
CA SER A 267 6.42 -0.53 -20.02
C SER A 267 6.30 -2.05 -20.09
N ALA A 268 6.20 -2.63 -21.28
CA ALA A 268 5.96 -4.04 -21.51
C ALA A 268 6.88 -4.63 -22.57
N VAL A 269 7.22 -5.92 -22.42
CA VAL A 269 8.00 -6.70 -23.41
C VAL A 269 7.09 -7.13 -24.55
N SER A 270 7.51 -6.89 -25.79
CA SER A 270 6.82 -7.27 -27.02
C SER A 270 7.81 -7.74 -28.08
N GLY A 271 7.33 -8.22 -29.23
CA GLY A 271 8.17 -8.59 -30.37
C GLY A 271 8.97 -7.42 -30.98
N LYS A 272 8.71 -6.18 -30.53
CA LYS A 272 9.43 -4.95 -30.93
C LYS A 272 10.40 -4.47 -29.85
N THR A 273 10.64 -5.25 -28.81
CA THR A 273 11.56 -4.88 -27.73
C THR A 273 12.98 -5.31 -28.13
N ASP A 274 13.92 -4.36 -28.12
CA ASP A 274 15.33 -4.63 -28.43
C ASP A 274 16.09 -5.10 -27.19
N TYR A 275 15.87 -4.44 -26.05
CA TYR A 275 16.60 -4.72 -24.81
C TYR A 275 15.66 -4.92 -23.61
N VAL A 276 15.95 -5.91 -22.77
CA VAL A 276 15.36 -6.02 -21.44
C VAL A 276 16.47 -5.95 -20.41
N VAL A 277 16.45 -4.90 -19.58
CA VAL A 277 17.40 -4.72 -18.51
C VAL A 277 16.87 -5.41 -17.26
N GLU A 278 17.63 -6.40 -16.78
CA GLU A 278 17.27 -7.23 -15.65
C GLU A 278 18.01 -6.78 -14.39
N GLY A 279 17.28 -6.26 -13.42
CA GLY A 279 17.73 -6.05 -12.05
C GLY A 279 17.48 -7.28 -11.19
N VAL A 280 17.80 -7.17 -9.91
CA VAL A 280 17.54 -8.21 -8.91
C VAL A 280 16.04 -8.45 -8.77
N GLN A 281 15.62 -9.71 -8.79
CA GLN A 281 14.22 -10.07 -8.61
C GLN A 281 13.94 -10.37 -7.14
N ASP A 282 12.84 -9.85 -6.64
CA ASP A 282 12.31 -10.26 -5.34
C ASP A 282 11.68 -11.66 -5.49
N LEU A 283 12.34 -12.65 -4.91
CA LEU A 283 11.91 -14.06 -4.98
C LEU A 283 10.55 -14.29 -4.32
N SER A 284 10.05 -13.35 -3.52
CA SER A 284 8.70 -13.43 -2.93
C SER A 284 7.60 -13.02 -3.91
N ILE A 285 7.95 -12.29 -4.98
CA ILE A 285 7.00 -11.73 -5.97
C ILE A 285 7.02 -12.52 -7.28
N VAL A 286 8.14 -13.17 -7.60
CA VAL A 286 8.29 -13.95 -8.82
C VAL A 286 7.81 -15.39 -8.61
N GLY A 287 7.42 -16.08 -9.69
CA GLY A 287 6.98 -17.47 -9.60
C GLY A 287 8.10 -18.42 -9.11
N ALA A 288 7.77 -19.69 -8.93
CA ALA A 288 8.69 -20.72 -8.47
C ALA A 288 9.98 -20.87 -9.32
N ASP A 289 9.96 -20.36 -10.54
CA ASP A 289 11.09 -20.29 -11.47
C ASP A 289 12.03 -19.09 -11.24
N GLY A 290 11.71 -18.20 -10.29
CA GLY A 290 12.51 -17.02 -9.95
C GLY A 290 12.45 -15.88 -10.98
N PHE A 291 11.57 -15.94 -11.99
CA PHE A 291 11.47 -14.93 -13.04
C PHE A 291 10.22 -14.07 -12.95
N SER A 292 10.36 -12.78 -13.23
CA SER A 292 9.21 -11.89 -13.42
C SER A 292 8.47 -12.21 -14.73
N SER A 293 7.22 -11.74 -14.86
CA SER A 293 6.44 -11.89 -16.09
C SER A 293 7.12 -11.27 -17.31
N LYS A 294 7.85 -10.18 -17.14
CA LYS A 294 8.65 -9.54 -18.19
C LYS A 294 9.83 -10.40 -18.61
N GLN A 295 10.52 -11.00 -17.65
CA GLN A 295 11.63 -11.91 -17.92
C GLN A 295 11.19 -13.19 -18.63
N ARG A 296 10.08 -13.80 -18.20
CA ARG A 296 9.52 -14.97 -18.91
C ARG A 296 9.15 -14.62 -20.33
N LYS A 297 8.49 -13.47 -20.53
CA LYS A 297 8.10 -13.03 -21.87
C LYS A 297 9.30 -12.76 -22.77
N ALA A 298 10.37 -12.16 -22.23
CA ALA A 298 11.60 -11.95 -22.96
C ALA A 298 12.24 -13.27 -23.42
N ARG A 299 12.38 -14.24 -22.49
CA ARG A 299 12.95 -15.56 -22.78
C ARG A 299 12.10 -16.34 -23.78
N GLU A 300 10.76 -16.24 -23.68
CA GLU A 300 9.85 -16.84 -24.66
C GLU A 300 10.07 -16.26 -26.07
N LEU A 301 10.23 -14.96 -26.21
CA LEU A 301 10.49 -14.31 -27.49
C LEU A 301 11.86 -14.68 -28.06
N ILE A 302 12.89 -14.73 -27.23
CA ILE A 302 14.23 -15.18 -27.64
C ILE A 302 14.17 -16.62 -28.15
N ALA A 303 13.48 -17.52 -27.45
CA ALA A 303 13.29 -18.90 -27.87
C ALA A 303 12.52 -19.03 -29.20
N LYS A 304 11.71 -18.05 -29.56
CA LYS A 304 11.00 -17.92 -30.85
C LYS A 304 11.81 -17.21 -31.95
N GLY A 305 13.09 -16.90 -31.69
CA GLY A 305 13.99 -16.29 -32.66
C GLY A 305 13.96 -14.76 -32.70
N SER A 306 13.47 -14.08 -31.67
CA SER A 306 13.55 -12.62 -31.56
C SER A 306 14.99 -12.17 -31.30
N ASN A 307 15.40 -11.05 -31.88
CA ASN A 307 16.69 -10.39 -31.67
C ASN A 307 16.78 -9.63 -30.33
N LEU A 308 15.83 -9.86 -29.42
CA LEU A 308 15.81 -9.23 -28.10
C LEU A 308 17.04 -9.66 -27.29
N THR A 309 17.73 -8.69 -26.68
CA THR A 309 18.89 -8.92 -25.83
C THR A 309 18.55 -8.67 -24.37
N LEU A 310 18.97 -9.59 -23.49
CA LEU A 310 18.91 -9.39 -22.04
C LEU A 310 20.20 -8.71 -21.58
N LEU A 311 20.06 -7.66 -20.77
CA LEU A 311 21.17 -6.94 -20.17
C LEU A 311 21.05 -6.98 -18.65
N THR A 312 22.13 -7.19 -17.95
CA THR A 312 22.24 -6.88 -16.53
C THR A 312 22.48 -5.37 -16.36
N GLU A 313 22.27 -4.85 -15.13
CA GLU A 313 22.57 -3.46 -14.79
C GLU A 313 24.00 -3.09 -15.19
N LYS A 314 24.99 -3.94 -14.84
CA LYS A 314 26.40 -3.73 -15.17
C LYS A 314 26.65 -3.67 -16.69
N GLN A 315 26.02 -4.54 -17.45
CA GLN A 315 26.16 -4.54 -18.92
C GLN A 315 25.53 -3.30 -19.54
N LEU A 316 24.40 -2.80 -18.99
CA LEU A 316 23.84 -1.53 -19.41
C LEU A 316 24.81 -0.39 -19.11
N GLU A 317 25.41 -0.34 -17.91
CA GLU A 317 26.38 0.69 -17.52
C GLU A 317 27.62 0.70 -18.41
N GLU A 318 28.07 -0.47 -18.88
CA GLU A 318 29.18 -0.59 -19.83
C GLU A 318 28.82 -0.07 -21.24
N LEU A 319 27.53 -0.01 -21.57
CA LEU A 319 27.03 0.54 -22.83
C LEU A 319 26.71 2.03 -22.73
N LEU A 320 26.46 2.53 -21.51
CA LEU A 320 26.21 3.95 -21.20
C LEU A 320 27.53 4.74 -21.03
#